data_49cd8ce46928178042f49062ce49b36b
#
_entry.id   49cd8ce46928178042f49062ce49b36b
#
_cell.length_a   1.000
_cell.length_b   1.000
_cell.length_c   1.000
_cell.angle_alpha   90.00
_cell.angle_beta   90.00
_cell.angle_gamma   90.00
#
_symmetry.space_group_name_H-M   'P 1'
#
loop_
_entity.id
_entity.type
_entity.pdbx_description
1 polymer ?
#
loop_
_entity_poly.entity_id
_entity_poly.type
_entity_poly.pdbx_seq_one_letter_code
_entity_poly.pdbx_strand_id
1 'polypeptide(L)'
;NINGIVGTPFDLDSISDRIVVSPTTTSIYTYTAIEDSNGCKDNFTDAATITVNPLPEMEVTGGGEVCDDGSTVDVIFNTSSGTPTFDFEYTVGINTKYVSNVGYQHIIATNEAGTYIVTNITDDKGCVGKSITGIADVIVNPMPVADFDVYPQPADVTNPVINFTDNSTGHIAGTWDFDDNSTTNTNFGKLSHRFSDLDSGTYYVELYVESNKGCWDTQLQKIVIDNAFIFYIPNSFTPNNDMVNDLFFPYIEGVKEYDFYIYSRQGQEIFHTTDVNEGWNGYVANGDNYAISGKYTYAIYIIDLH
;
A
#
# COMPACT_ATOMS: atom_id res chain seq x y z
N ASN A 1 -14.81 -58.07 -43.84
CA ASN A 1 -13.76 -57.06 -43.74
C ASN A 1 -14.16 -56.05 -42.70
N ILE A 2 -13.37 -55.95 -41.66
CA ILE A 2 -13.49 -54.89 -40.66
C ILE A 2 -12.58 -53.74 -41.09
N ASN A 3 -13.11 -52.53 -41.17
CA ASN A 3 -12.34 -51.38 -41.68
C ASN A 3 -11.10 -51.19 -40.76
N GLY A 4 -9.90 -51.35 -41.33
CA GLY A 4 -8.62 -51.24 -40.60
C GLY A 4 -7.95 -52.57 -40.21
N ILE A 5 -8.63 -53.71 -40.30
CA ILE A 5 -8.01 -55.02 -40.17
C ILE A 5 -8.23 -55.83 -41.44
N VAL A 6 -7.26 -55.81 -42.33
CA VAL A 6 -7.16 -56.71 -43.45
C VAL A 6 -6.60 -58.02 -42.87
N GLY A 7 -7.46 -58.98 -42.52
CA GLY A 7 -7.02 -60.18 -41.91
C GLY A 7 -7.95 -61.37 -42.20
N THR A 8 -7.38 -62.51 -42.14
CA THR A 8 -7.93 -63.83 -42.21
C THR A 8 -9.36 -63.94 -41.71
N PRO A 9 -10.21 -64.82 -42.33
CA PRO A 9 -11.52 -65.13 -41.77
C PRO A 9 -11.40 -65.49 -40.28
N PHE A 10 -12.23 -64.86 -39.44
CA PHE A 10 -12.32 -65.26 -38.02
C PHE A 10 -13.12 -66.56 -38.00
N ASP A 11 -12.56 -67.60 -37.31
CA ASP A 11 -13.26 -68.81 -37.00
C ASP A 11 -14.03 -68.58 -35.70
N LEU A 12 -15.35 -68.49 -35.78
CA LEU A 12 -16.21 -68.28 -34.61
C LEU A 12 -16.61 -69.65 -34.08
N ASP A 13 -15.85 -70.17 -33.12
CA ASP A 13 -16.12 -71.54 -32.52
C ASP A 13 -17.24 -71.47 -31.49
N SER A 14 -17.73 -70.27 -31.08
CA SER A 14 -18.83 -70.15 -30.09
C SER A 14 -19.57 -68.81 -30.23
N ILE A 15 -20.83 -68.79 -29.71
CA ILE A 15 -21.65 -67.56 -29.64
C ILE A 15 -21.09 -66.51 -28.70
N SER A 16 -19.94 -66.71 -28.03
CA SER A 16 -19.30 -65.81 -27.12
C SER A 16 -17.99 -65.24 -27.64
N ASP A 17 -17.62 -65.52 -28.90
CA ASP A 17 -16.40 -64.97 -29.49
C ASP A 17 -16.50 -63.48 -29.67
N ARG A 18 -15.46 -62.80 -29.26
CA ARG A 18 -15.35 -61.34 -29.30
C ARG A 18 -14.02 -60.92 -29.88
N ILE A 19 -14.07 -59.88 -30.69
CA ILE A 19 -12.88 -59.22 -31.24
C ILE A 19 -12.47 -58.10 -30.30
N VAL A 20 -11.24 -58.15 -29.83
CA VAL A 20 -10.67 -57.05 -29.01
C VAL A 20 -9.91 -56.12 -29.96
N VAL A 21 -10.27 -54.85 -29.93
CA VAL A 21 -9.64 -53.80 -30.70
C VAL A 21 -9.22 -52.65 -29.78
N SER A 22 -8.15 -51.96 -30.15
CA SER A 22 -7.63 -50.81 -29.37
C SER A 22 -7.37 -49.62 -30.32
N PRO A 23 -8.43 -48.96 -30.81
CA PRO A 23 -8.26 -47.85 -31.69
C PRO A 23 -7.67 -46.62 -30.98
N THR A 24 -6.85 -45.84 -31.67
CA THR A 24 -6.30 -44.57 -31.17
C THR A 24 -7.13 -43.34 -31.56
N THR A 25 -8.14 -43.56 -32.42
CA THR A 25 -9.13 -42.56 -32.85
C THR A 25 -10.52 -43.23 -32.89
N THR A 26 -11.56 -42.40 -32.74
CA THR A 26 -12.94 -42.89 -32.87
C THR A 26 -13.11 -43.68 -34.17
N SER A 27 -13.51 -44.90 -34.08
CA SER A 27 -13.57 -45.85 -35.20
C SER A 27 -14.90 -46.58 -35.25
N ILE A 28 -15.41 -46.79 -36.47
CA ILE A 28 -16.61 -47.56 -36.75
C ILE A 28 -16.15 -48.90 -37.34
N TYR A 29 -16.53 -49.97 -36.66
CA TYR A 29 -16.27 -51.34 -37.08
C TYR A 29 -17.54 -51.89 -37.69
N THR A 30 -17.50 -52.29 -38.96
CA THR A 30 -18.63 -52.88 -39.66
C THR A 30 -18.31 -54.31 -40.11
N TYR A 31 -19.25 -55.22 -39.95
CA TYR A 31 -19.18 -56.53 -40.58
C TYR A 31 -20.32 -56.65 -41.57
N THR A 32 -20.05 -57.30 -42.69
CA THR A 32 -20.97 -57.36 -43.86
C THR A 32 -21.41 -58.72 -44.27
N ALA A 33 -20.80 -59.76 -43.74
CA ALA A 33 -21.18 -61.14 -44.01
C ALA A 33 -20.59 -62.08 -42.97
N ILE A 34 -21.34 -63.15 -42.66
CA ILE A 34 -20.88 -64.35 -41.96
C ILE A 34 -20.95 -65.54 -42.90
N GLU A 35 -19.92 -66.39 -42.90
CA GLU A 35 -19.84 -67.59 -43.69
C GLU A 35 -19.59 -68.79 -42.74
N ASP A 36 -20.38 -69.81 -42.80
CA ASP A 36 -20.18 -71.04 -41.97
C ASP A 36 -19.14 -71.98 -42.62
N SER A 37 -18.73 -73.02 -41.90
CA SER A 37 -17.75 -74.01 -42.39
C SER A 37 -18.20 -74.82 -43.63
N ASN A 38 -19.47 -74.73 -44.00
CA ASN A 38 -20.05 -75.35 -45.15
C ASN A 38 -20.18 -74.39 -46.36
N GLY A 39 -19.72 -73.17 -46.21
CA GLY A 39 -19.78 -72.13 -47.25
C GLY A 39 -21.12 -71.41 -47.37
N CYS A 40 -22.05 -71.62 -46.41
CA CYS A 40 -23.29 -70.83 -46.39
C CYS A 40 -23.02 -69.41 -45.89
N LYS A 41 -23.45 -68.43 -46.67
CA LYS A 41 -23.24 -66.97 -46.39
C LYS A 41 -24.57 -66.37 -46.01
N ASP A 42 -24.56 -65.63 -44.93
CA ASP A 42 -25.61 -64.66 -44.60
C ASP A 42 -25.00 -63.22 -44.72
N ASN A 43 -25.66 -62.40 -45.52
CA ASN A 43 -25.24 -61.01 -45.74
C ASN A 43 -26.09 -60.09 -44.87
N PHE A 44 -25.56 -59.72 -43.77
CA PHE A 44 -26.13 -58.65 -42.95
C PHE A 44 -25.05 -57.63 -42.63
N THR A 45 -25.45 -56.39 -42.36
CA THR A 45 -24.53 -55.31 -42.04
C THR A 45 -24.93 -54.76 -40.68
N ASP A 46 -24.00 -54.81 -39.81
CA ASP A 46 -24.14 -54.10 -38.52
C ASP A 46 -22.84 -53.35 -38.21
N ALA A 47 -22.92 -52.36 -37.30
CA ALA A 47 -21.79 -51.49 -36.99
C ALA A 47 -21.70 -51.24 -35.51
N ALA A 48 -20.49 -51.34 -35.00
CA ALA A 48 -20.14 -50.90 -33.65
C ALA A 48 -19.24 -49.69 -33.71
N THR A 49 -19.60 -48.63 -33.02
CA THR A 49 -18.77 -47.42 -32.89
C THR A 49 -18.02 -47.47 -31.57
N ILE A 50 -16.69 -47.38 -31.64
CA ILE A 50 -15.84 -47.17 -30.46
C ILE A 50 -15.40 -45.73 -30.47
N THR A 51 -15.88 -44.99 -29.48
CA THR A 51 -15.51 -43.59 -29.30
C THR A 51 -14.23 -43.52 -28.44
N VAL A 52 -13.21 -42.85 -28.98
CA VAL A 52 -11.98 -42.54 -28.26
C VAL A 52 -12.07 -41.07 -27.85
N ASN A 53 -12.18 -40.84 -26.56
CA ASN A 53 -12.19 -39.48 -26.01
C ASN A 53 -10.75 -38.94 -25.98
N PRO A 54 -10.53 -37.68 -26.41
CA PRO A 54 -9.22 -37.06 -26.29
C PRO A 54 -8.86 -36.90 -24.79
N LEU A 55 -7.61 -37.12 -24.45
CA LEU A 55 -7.11 -36.85 -23.10
C LEU A 55 -7.01 -35.34 -22.85
N PRO A 56 -7.31 -34.86 -21.64
CA PRO A 56 -7.12 -33.47 -21.31
C PRO A 56 -5.63 -33.11 -21.29
N GLU A 57 -5.32 -31.91 -21.79
CA GLU A 57 -4.00 -31.29 -21.77
C GLU A 57 -4.15 -29.94 -21.13
N MET A 58 -3.25 -29.60 -20.20
CA MET A 58 -3.29 -28.33 -19.47
C MET A 58 -1.94 -27.61 -19.51
N GLU A 59 -2.00 -26.30 -19.67
CA GLU A 59 -0.88 -25.41 -19.57
C GLU A 59 -1.11 -24.38 -18.45
N VAL A 60 -0.10 -24.18 -17.59
CA VAL A 60 -0.09 -23.15 -16.55
C VAL A 60 0.73 -21.97 -17.01
N THR A 61 0.16 -20.78 -16.94
CA THR A 61 0.80 -19.53 -17.34
C THR A 61 0.48 -18.40 -16.34
N GLY A 62 1.05 -17.21 -16.53
CA GLY A 62 0.85 -16.09 -15.61
C GLY A 62 1.86 -16.07 -14.49
N GLY A 63 1.45 -15.64 -13.30
CA GLY A 63 2.33 -15.32 -12.19
C GLY A 63 3.00 -13.95 -12.36
N GLY A 64 3.99 -13.65 -11.52
CA GLY A 64 4.70 -12.38 -11.53
C GLY A 64 5.12 -11.94 -10.13
N GLU A 65 5.61 -10.70 -10.04
CA GLU A 65 5.97 -10.07 -8.79
C GLU A 65 4.87 -9.10 -8.33
N VAL A 66 4.55 -9.11 -7.04
CA VAL A 66 3.63 -8.17 -6.38
C VAL A 66 4.24 -7.67 -5.09
N CYS A 67 3.73 -6.55 -4.60
CA CYS A 67 4.06 -6.05 -3.28
C CYS A 67 3.18 -6.71 -2.21
N ASP A 68 3.67 -6.78 -0.98
CA ASP A 68 2.91 -7.29 0.19
C ASP A 68 1.92 -6.23 0.72
N ASP A 69 1.17 -5.63 -0.19
CA ASP A 69 0.12 -4.62 0.05
C ASP A 69 -1.29 -5.17 -0.19
N GLY A 70 -1.40 -6.48 -0.46
CA GLY A 70 -2.64 -7.17 -0.84
C GLY A 70 -2.89 -7.19 -2.35
N SER A 71 -2.02 -6.63 -3.18
CA SER A 71 -2.07 -6.76 -4.64
C SER A 71 -1.97 -8.22 -5.06
N THR A 72 -2.56 -8.56 -6.21
CA THR A 72 -2.59 -9.94 -6.74
C THR A 72 -2.12 -9.99 -8.19
N VAL A 73 -1.60 -11.16 -8.58
CA VAL A 73 -1.35 -11.52 -9.98
C VAL A 73 -2.22 -12.71 -10.37
N ASP A 74 -2.46 -12.84 -11.67
CA ASP A 74 -3.24 -13.95 -12.21
C ASP A 74 -2.36 -15.15 -12.51
N VAL A 75 -2.76 -16.31 -11.99
CA VAL A 75 -2.30 -17.62 -12.42
C VAL A 75 -3.39 -18.23 -13.29
N ILE A 76 -3.05 -18.61 -14.52
CA ILE A 76 -3.99 -19.01 -15.55
C ILE A 76 -3.76 -20.48 -15.90
N PHE A 77 -4.81 -21.28 -15.77
CA PHE A 77 -4.86 -22.69 -16.12
C PHE A 77 -5.67 -22.83 -17.40
N ASN A 78 -5.00 -23.18 -18.51
CA ASN A 78 -5.61 -23.34 -19.82
C ASN A 78 -5.65 -24.82 -20.19
N THR A 79 -6.84 -25.35 -20.43
CA THR A 79 -7.04 -26.71 -20.95
C THR A 79 -7.29 -26.65 -22.44
N SER A 80 -6.54 -27.41 -23.25
CA SER A 80 -6.60 -27.35 -24.71
C SER A 80 -7.36 -28.55 -25.33
N SER A 81 -7.55 -29.65 -24.59
CA SER A 81 -8.23 -30.82 -25.06
C SER A 81 -8.97 -31.54 -23.92
N GLY A 82 -9.72 -32.60 -24.22
CA GLY A 82 -10.60 -33.32 -23.27
C GLY A 82 -12.05 -32.87 -23.37
N THR A 83 -12.91 -33.44 -22.54
CA THR A 83 -14.34 -33.12 -22.47
C THR A 83 -14.62 -32.27 -21.22
N PRO A 84 -15.04 -30.99 -21.34
CA PRO A 84 -15.38 -30.23 -20.15
C PRO A 84 -16.57 -30.82 -19.42
N THR A 85 -16.64 -30.79 -18.08
CA THR A 85 -15.85 -30.04 -17.14
C THR A 85 -14.56 -30.75 -16.70
N PHE A 86 -13.64 -29.97 -16.08
CA PHE A 86 -12.37 -30.54 -15.63
C PHE A 86 -12.22 -30.37 -14.13
N ASP A 87 -11.61 -31.38 -13.52
CA ASP A 87 -11.12 -31.38 -12.14
C ASP A 87 -9.60 -31.45 -12.17
N PHE A 88 -8.89 -30.61 -11.42
CA PHE A 88 -7.44 -30.68 -11.38
C PHE A 88 -6.86 -30.38 -10.01
N GLU A 89 -5.67 -30.93 -9.79
CA GLU A 89 -4.84 -30.66 -8.62
C GLU A 89 -3.61 -29.84 -9.02
N TYR A 90 -3.24 -28.88 -8.17
CA TYR A 90 -2.01 -28.14 -8.32
C TYR A 90 -1.31 -27.93 -6.98
N THR A 91 -0.02 -27.70 -7.01
CA THR A 91 0.77 -27.39 -5.81
C THR A 91 1.22 -25.93 -5.83
N VAL A 92 1.28 -25.33 -4.63
CA VAL A 92 1.97 -24.07 -4.35
C VAL A 92 2.98 -24.36 -3.24
N GLY A 93 4.27 -24.40 -3.59
CA GLY A 93 5.29 -24.89 -2.67
C GLY A 93 5.02 -26.33 -2.24
N ILE A 94 4.77 -26.55 -0.94
CA ILE A 94 4.46 -27.86 -0.38
C ILE A 94 2.95 -28.16 -0.26
N ASN A 95 2.11 -27.16 -0.55
CA ASN A 95 0.67 -27.26 -0.37
C ASN A 95 -0.01 -27.75 -1.66
N THR A 96 -0.84 -28.79 -1.56
CA THR A 96 -1.69 -29.24 -2.66
C THR A 96 -3.07 -28.60 -2.55
N LYS A 97 -3.56 -28.09 -3.66
CA LYS A 97 -4.89 -27.49 -3.83
C LYS A 97 -5.67 -28.21 -4.90
N TYR A 98 -6.99 -28.17 -4.78
CA TYR A 98 -7.91 -28.86 -5.65
C TYR A 98 -8.93 -27.87 -6.24
N VAL A 99 -9.18 -28.00 -7.55
CA VAL A 99 -10.18 -27.23 -8.29
C VAL A 99 -11.06 -28.19 -9.04
N SER A 100 -12.39 -27.98 -8.99
CA SER A 100 -13.36 -28.89 -9.61
C SER A 100 -14.39 -28.15 -10.46
N ASN A 101 -14.92 -28.83 -11.45
CA ASN A 101 -16.03 -28.41 -12.29
C ASN A 101 -15.76 -27.11 -13.05
N VAL A 102 -14.56 -26.95 -13.64
CA VAL A 102 -14.16 -25.79 -14.41
C VAL A 102 -14.19 -26.03 -15.91
N GLY A 103 -14.29 -24.96 -16.68
CA GLY A 103 -14.22 -24.98 -18.15
C GLY A 103 -12.77 -25.04 -18.67
N TYR A 104 -12.60 -24.72 -19.94
CA TYR A 104 -11.28 -24.74 -20.61
C TYR A 104 -10.27 -23.73 -20.04
N GLN A 105 -10.72 -22.72 -19.33
CA GLN A 105 -9.86 -21.75 -18.66
C GLN A 105 -10.32 -21.54 -17.22
N HIS A 106 -9.37 -21.52 -16.29
CA HIS A 106 -9.56 -21.15 -14.91
C HIS A 106 -8.47 -20.15 -14.51
N ILE A 107 -8.86 -19.04 -13.85
CA ILE A 107 -7.95 -17.97 -13.43
C ILE A 107 -8.07 -17.81 -11.92
N ILE A 108 -6.92 -17.74 -11.26
CA ILE A 108 -6.82 -17.45 -9.82
C ILE A 108 -6.03 -16.15 -9.66
N ALA A 109 -6.69 -15.09 -9.15
CA ALA A 109 -5.99 -13.91 -8.68
C ALA A 109 -5.41 -14.20 -7.29
N THR A 110 -4.10 -14.13 -7.13
CA THR A 110 -3.40 -14.57 -5.91
C THR A 110 -2.19 -13.72 -5.57
N ASN A 111 -1.91 -13.64 -4.28
CA ASN A 111 -0.66 -13.14 -3.68
C ASN A 111 0.02 -14.22 -2.81
N GLU A 112 -0.38 -15.49 -2.93
CA GLU A 112 0.31 -16.58 -2.25
C GLU A 112 1.61 -16.90 -2.98
N ALA A 113 2.74 -16.56 -2.35
CA ALA A 113 4.07 -16.78 -2.92
C ALA A 113 4.37 -18.25 -3.15
N GLY A 114 4.91 -18.58 -4.32
CA GLY A 114 5.34 -19.93 -4.68
C GLY A 114 5.22 -20.24 -6.15
N THR A 115 5.68 -21.43 -6.53
CA THR A 115 5.56 -21.95 -7.88
C THR A 115 4.27 -22.78 -7.97
N TYR A 116 3.42 -22.44 -8.92
CA TYR A 116 2.16 -23.12 -9.24
C TYR A 116 2.42 -24.17 -10.30
N ILE A 117 2.17 -25.44 -9.95
CA ILE A 117 2.40 -26.59 -10.83
C ILE A 117 1.18 -27.50 -10.75
N VAL A 118 0.54 -27.79 -11.90
CA VAL A 118 -0.53 -28.79 -11.97
C VAL A 118 0.09 -30.19 -11.88
N THR A 119 -0.48 -31.01 -11.03
CA THR A 119 0.00 -32.38 -10.79
C THR A 119 -0.92 -33.44 -11.41
N ASN A 120 -2.21 -33.12 -11.54
CA ASN A 120 -3.19 -34.03 -12.11
C ASN A 120 -4.34 -33.22 -12.73
N ILE A 121 -4.96 -33.78 -13.81
CA ILE A 121 -6.20 -33.27 -14.41
C ILE A 121 -7.05 -34.45 -14.86
N THR A 122 -8.36 -34.34 -14.65
CA THR A 122 -9.37 -35.35 -15.09
C THR A 122 -10.53 -34.61 -15.75
N ASP A 123 -11.05 -35.15 -16.85
CA ASP A 123 -12.20 -34.61 -17.56
C ASP A 123 -13.53 -35.24 -17.12
N ASP A 124 -14.67 -34.72 -17.63
CA ASP A 124 -16.04 -35.25 -17.36
C ASP A 124 -16.24 -36.70 -17.77
N LYS A 125 -15.42 -37.26 -18.66
CA LYS A 125 -15.45 -38.67 -19.07
C LYS A 125 -14.52 -39.54 -18.22
N GLY A 126 -13.87 -39.01 -17.21
CA GLY A 126 -12.91 -39.71 -16.36
C GLY A 126 -11.56 -39.95 -17.03
N CYS A 127 -11.27 -39.26 -18.14
CA CYS A 127 -9.96 -39.38 -18.79
C CYS A 127 -8.93 -38.56 -18.00
N VAL A 128 -7.83 -39.22 -17.60
CA VAL A 128 -6.73 -38.58 -16.90
C VAL A 128 -5.75 -37.93 -17.90
N GLY A 129 -5.38 -36.68 -17.65
CA GLY A 129 -4.47 -35.95 -18.52
C GLY A 129 -3.07 -36.54 -18.56
N LYS A 130 -2.46 -36.44 -19.73
CA LYS A 130 -1.12 -36.99 -19.97
C LYS A 130 -0.07 -35.89 -20.21
N SER A 131 -0.49 -34.72 -20.70
CA SER A 131 0.37 -33.61 -21.03
C SER A 131 -0.01 -32.42 -20.12
N ILE A 132 0.81 -32.16 -19.14
CA ILE A 132 0.71 -30.99 -18.26
C ILE A 132 2.00 -30.20 -18.44
N THR A 133 1.88 -28.93 -18.79
CA THR A 133 3.02 -28.06 -19.14
C THR A 133 2.93 -26.69 -18.46
N GLY A 134 4.03 -25.97 -18.45
CA GLY A 134 4.10 -24.65 -17.86
C GLY A 134 4.15 -24.64 -16.34
N ILE A 135 4.55 -23.52 -15.81
CA ILE A 135 4.55 -23.19 -14.39
C ILE A 135 4.26 -21.69 -14.27
N ALA A 136 3.74 -21.26 -13.13
CA ALA A 136 3.61 -19.83 -12.81
C ALA A 136 4.27 -19.57 -11.47
N ASP A 137 5.23 -18.63 -11.43
CA ASP A 137 5.87 -18.22 -10.20
C ASP A 137 5.23 -16.92 -9.69
N VAL A 138 4.84 -16.91 -8.43
CA VAL A 138 4.34 -15.73 -7.71
C VAL A 138 5.37 -15.34 -6.66
N ILE A 139 5.88 -14.12 -6.76
CA ILE A 139 6.85 -13.55 -5.85
C ILE A 139 6.20 -12.38 -5.13
N VAL A 140 6.17 -12.43 -3.80
CA VAL A 140 5.66 -11.33 -2.97
C VAL A 140 6.85 -10.57 -2.40
N ASN A 141 6.99 -9.33 -2.80
CA ASN A 141 8.07 -8.45 -2.37
C ASN A 141 7.66 -7.70 -1.09
N PRO A 142 8.52 -7.63 -0.08
CA PRO A 142 8.21 -6.90 1.14
C PRO A 142 8.04 -5.40 0.86
N MET A 143 7.13 -4.77 1.60
CA MET A 143 6.96 -3.31 1.60
C MET A 143 8.15 -2.66 2.31
N PRO A 144 8.63 -1.50 1.83
CA PRO A 144 9.45 -0.64 2.67
C PRO A 144 8.61 -0.08 3.81
N VAL A 145 9.25 0.46 4.83
CA VAL A 145 8.58 1.17 5.94
C VAL A 145 9.12 2.59 5.97
N ALA A 146 8.25 3.57 5.72
CA ALA A 146 8.57 4.98 5.85
C ALA A 146 8.52 5.39 7.34
N ASP A 147 9.58 6.01 7.82
CA ASP A 147 9.66 6.54 9.18
C ASP A 147 10.70 7.67 9.26
N PHE A 148 10.43 8.71 10.05
CA PHE A 148 11.39 9.78 10.26
C PHE A 148 11.17 10.54 11.58
N ASP A 149 12.25 11.12 12.09
CA ASP A 149 12.24 12.03 13.23
C ASP A 149 12.46 13.48 12.79
N VAL A 150 11.92 14.41 13.58
CA VAL A 150 12.03 15.84 13.35
C VAL A 150 12.55 16.55 14.60
N TYR A 151 13.42 17.58 14.42
CA TYR A 151 13.94 18.40 15.51
C TYR A 151 14.44 19.77 15.00
N PRO A 152 14.19 20.90 15.70
CA PRO A 152 13.28 21.03 16.83
C PRO A 152 11.81 20.94 16.43
N GLN A 153 10.93 20.66 17.41
CA GLN A 153 9.49 20.66 17.21
C GLN A 153 8.79 21.03 18.51
N PRO A 154 8.06 22.16 18.56
CA PRO A 154 7.93 23.17 17.50
C PRO A 154 9.22 23.94 17.25
N ALA A 155 9.33 24.64 16.09
CA ALA A 155 10.26 25.72 15.84
C ALA A 155 9.49 27.04 15.78
N ASP A 156 10.18 28.18 15.75
CA ASP A 156 9.55 29.48 15.65
C ASP A 156 10.01 30.27 14.41
N VAL A 157 9.30 31.33 14.06
CA VAL A 157 9.57 32.16 12.88
C VAL A 157 10.95 32.83 12.89
N THR A 158 11.64 32.94 14.04
CA THR A 158 13.00 33.48 14.13
C THR A 158 14.05 32.49 13.64
N ASN A 159 13.78 31.20 13.78
CA ASN A 159 14.60 30.10 13.27
C ASN A 159 13.76 28.93 12.79
N PRO A 160 13.03 29.07 11.67
CA PRO A 160 12.09 28.05 11.17
C PRO A 160 12.81 26.90 10.44
N VAL A 161 13.95 26.47 10.95
CA VAL A 161 14.75 25.36 10.39
C VAL A 161 14.49 24.09 11.16
N ILE A 162 13.94 23.10 10.46
CA ILE A 162 13.70 21.76 10.97
C ILE A 162 14.69 20.78 10.37
N ASN A 163 15.28 19.94 11.20
CA ASN A 163 16.11 18.83 10.77
C ASN A 163 15.27 17.55 10.76
N PHE A 164 15.33 16.88 9.64
CA PHE A 164 14.65 15.60 9.39
C PHE A 164 15.69 14.50 9.43
N THR A 165 15.40 13.41 10.11
CA THR A 165 16.23 12.20 10.12
C THR A 165 15.41 11.06 9.60
N ASP A 166 15.80 10.52 8.44
CA ASP A 166 15.18 9.35 7.82
C ASP A 166 15.56 8.08 8.59
N ASN A 167 14.58 7.39 9.14
CA ASN A 167 14.68 6.11 9.84
C ASN A 167 14.04 4.97 9.03
N SER A 168 13.63 5.24 7.79
CA SER A 168 12.95 4.28 6.94
C SER A 168 13.80 3.04 6.65
N THR A 169 13.13 1.92 6.40
CA THR A 169 13.78 0.64 6.11
C THR A 169 13.28 0.02 4.82
N GLY A 170 14.12 -0.79 4.17
CA GLY A 170 13.73 -1.56 2.97
C GLY A 170 13.62 -0.74 1.68
N HIS A 171 13.95 0.53 1.68
CA HIS A 171 13.89 1.44 0.54
C HIS A 171 15.27 1.65 -0.13
N ILE A 172 15.26 2.16 -1.37
CA ILE A 172 16.43 2.60 -2.12
C ILE A 172 16.32 4.05 -2.60
N ALA A 173 15.14 4.63 -2.55
CA ALA A 173 14.85 6.01 -2.91
C ALA A 173 13.82 6.62 -1.96
N GLY A 174 13.90 7.93 -1.75
CA GLY A 174 12.94 8.68 -0.96
C GLY A 174 12.72 10.08 -1.53
N THR A 175 11.51 10.57 -1.38
CA THR A 175 11.10 11.94 -1.76
C THR A 175 10.40 12.60 -0.59
N TRP A 176 10.82 13.81 -0.26
CA TRP A 176 10.20 14.65 0.75
C TRP A 176 9.32 15.71 0.09
N ASP A 177 8.10 15.86 0.61
CA ASP A 177 7.22 16.99 0.34
C ASP A 177 7.03 17.77 1.65
N PHE A 178 7.34 19.09 1.64
CA PHE A 178 7.33 19.92 2.83
C PHE A 178 6.04 20.73 3.00
N ASP A 179 5.04 20.52 2.14
CA ASP A 179 3.75 21.24 2.16
C ASP A 179 3.92 22.78 1.99
N ASP A 180 5.03 23.21 1.41
CA ASP A 180 5.34 24.63 1.11
C ASP A 180 5.64 24.86 -0.37
N ASN A 181 5.22 23.97 -1.24
CA ASN A 181 5.50 23.85 -2.67
C ASN A 181 6.97 23.49 -2.98
N SER A 182 7.73 23.03 -2.01
CA SER A 182 9.06 22.48 -2.22
C SER A 182 9.09 20.97 -2.01
N THR A 183 9.86 20.28 -2.86
CA THR A 183 10.11 18.84 -2.74
C THR A 183 11.61 18.58 -2.89
N THR A 184 12.09 17.54 -2.25
CA THR A 184 13.49 17.13 -2.35
C THR A 184 13.61 15.61 -2.44
N ASN A 185 14.40 15.13 -3.41
CA ASN A 185 14.79 13.73 -3.51
C ASN A 185 16.09 13.52 -2.75
N THR A 186 16.07 12.66 -1.76
CA THR A 186 17.28 12.29 -1.00
C THR A 186 17.44 10.79 -0.98
N ASN A 187 18.71 10.35 -0.94
CA ASN A 187 18.98 8.94 -0.93
C ASN A 187 19.09 8.38 0.49
N PHE A 188 19.07 9.12 1.55
CA PHE A 188 19.12 8.65 2.95
C PHE A 188 19.71 9.70 3.88
N GLY A 189 19.40 9.58 5.17
CA GLY A 189 20.10 10.25 6.26
C GLY A 189 19.41 11.51 6.75
N LYS A 190 20.22 12.55 7.03
CA LYS A 190 19.72 13.78 7.62
C LYS A 190 19.64 14.88 6.57
N LEU A 191 18.54 15.62 6.60
CA LEU A 191 18.39 16.84 5.83
C LEU A 191 17.82 17.95 6.71
N SER A 192 18.02 19.21 6.30
CA SER A 192 17.44 20.38 6.96
C SER A 192 16.58 21.12 5.96
N HIS A 193 15.38 21.53 6.38
CA HIS A 193 14.50 22.35 5.60
C HIS A 193 14.16 23.63 6.37
N ARG A 194 14.10 24.77 5.64
CA ARG A 194 13.72 26.07 6.18
C ARG A 194 12.33 26.44 5.70
N PHE A 195 11.39 26.50 6.62
CA PHE A 195 10.03 26.99 6.36
C PHE A 195 9.98 28.52 6.28
N SER A 196 8.79 29.09 6.02
CA SER A 196 8.60 30.54 6.01
C SER A 196 8.97 31.16 7.36
N ASP A 197 9.63 32.29 7.32
CA ASP A 197 9.93 33.14 8.49
C ASP A 197 9.03 34.40 8.59
N LEU A 198 8.04 34.47 7.70
CA LEU A 198 7.11 35.62 7.67
C LEU A 198 5.90 35.38 8.57
N ASP A 199 5.41 34.16 8.62
CA ASP A 199 4.19 33.81 9.34
C ASP A 199 4.36 32.45 10.04
N SER A 200 3.77 32.32 11.24
CA SER A 200 3.58 31.03 11.89
C SER A 200 2.65 30.14 11.07
N GLY A 201 2.87 28.83 11.12
CA GLY A 201 2.08 27.92 10.33
C GLY A 201 2.18 26.46 10.75
N THR A 202 1.28 25.68 10.19
CA THR A 202 1.30 24.22 10.31
C THR A 202 1.50 23.65 8.92
N TYR A 203 2.47 22.75 8.80
CA TYR A 203 2.81 22.02 7.59
C TYR A 203 2.63 20.53 7.82
N TYR A 204 2.26 19.79 6.77
CA TYR A 204 2.15 18.35 6.81
C TYR A 204 3.21 17.74 5.88
N VAL A 205 4.36 17.45 6.48
CA VAL A 205 5.50 16.92 5.73
C VAL A 205 5.31 15.44 5.48
N GLU A 206 5.44 15.04 4.21
CA GLU A 206 5.35 13.65 3.78
C GLU A 206 6.71 13.14 3.31
N LEU A 207 7.08 11.95 3.77
CA LEU A 207 8.18 11.16 3.23
C LEU A 207 7.58 9.99 2.45
N TYR A 208 7.83 9.95 1.15
CA TYR A 208 7.58 8.80 0.27
C TYR A 208 8.86 7.99 0.14
N VAL A 209 8.79 6.68 0.26
CA VAL A 209 9.92 5.77 0.09
C VAL A 209 9.57 4.63 -0.87
N GLU A 210 10.55 4.17 -1.66
CA GLU A 210 10.38 3.13 -2.65
C GLU A 210 11.50 2.09 -2.57
N SER A 211 11.12 0.81 -2.64
CA SER A 211 12.05 -0.33 -2.69
C SER A 211 12.60 -0.54 -4.12
N ASN A 212 13.62 -1.40 -4.25
CA ASN A 212 14.18 -1.80 -5.56
C ASN A 212 13.21 -2.65 -6.42
N LYS A 213 12.03 -2.97 -5.89
CA LYS A 213 10.97 -3.72 -6.56
C LYS A 213 9.75 -2.86 -6.90
N GLY A 214 9.84 -1.55 -6.65
CA GLY A 214 8.76 -0.60 -6.89
C GLY A 214 7.65 -0.64 -5.85
N CYS A 215 7.84 -1.34 -4.72
CA CYS A 215 6.95 -1.25 -3.57
C CYS A 215 7.24 0.04 -2.81
N TRP A 216 6.22 0.73 -2.32
CA TRP A 216 6.34 2.04 -1.71
C TRP A 216 5.53 2.17 -0.43
N ASP A 217 5.93 3.12 0.40
CA ASP A 217 5.23 3.49 1.63
C ASP A 217 5.38 4.99 1.88
N THR A 218 4.51 5.58 2.68
CA THR A 218 4.55 7.00 3.04
C THR A 218 4.34 7.21 4.54
N GLN A 219 5.05 8.22 5.08
CA GLN A 219 4.85 8.71 6.43
C GLN A 219 4.56 10.21 6.40
N LEU A 220 3.48 10.62 7.07
CA LEU A 220 3.06 12.01 7.20
C LEU A 220 3.24 12.47 8.64
N GLN A 221 3.91 13.62 8.85
CA GLN A 221 4.01 14.25 10.18
C GLN A 221 3.63 15.73 10.13
N LYS A 222 2.96 16.16 11.20
CA LYS A 222 2.60 17.56 11.42
C LYS A 222 3.81 18.33 11.96
N ILE A 223 4.19 19.40 11.28
CA ILE A 223 5.23 20.34 11.67
C ILE A 223 4.60 21.67 12.06
N VAL A 224 5.03 22.24 13.17
CA VAL A 224 4.52 23.53 13.66
C VAL A 224 5.66 24.55 13.69
N ILE A 225 5.45 25.69 13.02
CA ILE A 225 6.28 26.87 13.12
C ILE A 225 5.45 27.92 13.87
N ASP A 226 5.87 28.21 15.08
CA ASP A 226 5.16 29.11 15.97
C ASP A 226 5.58 30.58 15.81
N ASN A 227 4.77 31.48 16.33
CA ASN A 227 5.17 32.87 16.46
C ASN A 227 6.36 32.99 17.43
N ALA A 228 7.24 33.92 17.17
CA ALA A 228 8.30 34.25 18.10
C ALA A 228 7.73 34.85 19.40
N PHE A 229 8.21 34.36 20.55
CA PHE A 229 8.03 35.09 21.79
C PHE A 229 9.03 36.23 21.83
N ILE A 230 8.54 37.50 21.77
CA ILE A 230 9.36 38.71 21.84
C ILE A 230 9.00 39.42 23.12
N PHE A 231 10.02 39.75 23.91
CA PHE A 231 9.86 40.51 25.13
C PHE A 231 10.93 41.62 25.19
N TYR A 232 10.47 42.85 25.31
CA TYR A 232 11.33 44.00 25.58
C TYR A 232 10.62 44.95 26.54
N ILE A 233 11.28 45.41 27.61
CA ILE A 233 10.73 46.40 28.50
C ILE A 233 11.69 47.61 28.58
N PRO A 234 11.18 48.83 28.39
CA PRO A 234 11.99 50.03 28.58
C PRO A 234 12.40 50.16 30.05
N ASN A 235 13.52 50.79 30.33
CA ASN A 235 14.00 51.04 31.68
C ASN A 235 13.66 52.43 32.23
N SER A 236 13.03 53.30 31.40
CA SER A 236 12.58 54.66 31.78
C SER A 236 11.53 55.15 30.77
N PHE A 237 10.70 56.11 31.20
CA PHE A 237 9.75 56.84 30.37
C PHE A 237 9.57 58.27 30.89
N THR A 238 9.00 59.15 30.07
CA THR A 238 8.82 60.57 30.38
C THR A 238 7.41 61.03 29.98
N PRO A 239 6.42 60.90 30.88
CA PRO A 239 5.01 61.22 30.61
C PRO A 239 4.79 62.74 30.60
N ASN A 240 5.22 63.45 29.54
CA ASN A 240 5.16 64.91 29.40
C ASN A 240 4.25 65.38 28.25
N ASN A 241 3.53 64.40 27.58
CA ASN A 241 2.64 64.63 26.47
C ASN A 241 3.32 65.18 25.19
N ASP A 242 4.58 64.87 24.95
CA ASP A 242 5.30 65.19 23.72
C ASP A 242 5.23 64.11 22.65
N MET A 243 4.50 63.04 22.93
CA MET A 243 4.33 61.85 22.09
C MET A 243 5.61 60.98 21.97
N VAL A 244 6.58 61.18 22.85
CA VAL A 244 7.82 60.38 22.89
C VAL A 244 8.00 59.80 24.29
N ASN A 245 7.93 58.44 24.40
CA ASN A 245 8.06 57.72 25.68
C ASN A 245 7.08 58.20 26.78
N ASP A 246 5.88 58.59 26.41
CA ASP A 246 4.83 59.05 27.33
C ASP A 246 4.18 57.91 28.10
N LEU A 247 4.30 56.66 27.58
CA LEU A 247 3.76 55.45 28.20
C LEU A 247 4.87 54.48 28.56
N PHE A 248 4.75 53.84 29.70
CA PHE A 248 5.61 52.73 30.09
C PHE A 248 4.87 51.42 29.96
N PHE A 249 5.25 50.62 29.00
CA PHE A 249 4.74 49.28 28.83
C PHE A 249 5.79 48.37 28.15
N PRO A 250 5.74 47.05 28.38
CA PRO A 250 6.55 46.12 27.64
C PRO A 250 6.07 45.98 26.19
N TYR A 251 6.99 45.83 25.26
CA TYR A 251 6.68 45.34 23.94
C TYR A 251 6.73 43.82 24.00
N ILE A 252 5.60 43.16 23.71
CA ILE A 252 5.43 41.73 23.85
C ILE A 252 4.66 41.19 22.66
N GLU A 253 5.16 40.10 22.08
CA GLU A 253 4.49 39.33 21.04
C GLU A 253 4.49 37.85 21.40
N GLY A 254 3.54 37.03 20.90
CA GLY A 254 3.48 35.61 21.10
C GLY A 254 2.98 35.18 22.48
N VAL A 255 2.09 35.95 23.12
CA VAL A 255 1.54 35.65 24.44
C VAL A 255 0.08 35.25 24.39
N LYS A 256 -0.31 34.33 25.27
CA LYS A 256 -1.67 33.87 25.50
C LYS A 256 -2.32 34.61 26.67
N GLU A 257 -1.58 34.80 27.74
CA GLU A 257 -2.03 35.52 28.94
C GLU A 257 -0.97 36.52 29.37
N TYR A 258 -1.43 37.67 29.83
CA TYR A 258 -0.58 38.78 30.21
C TYR A 258 -1.17 39.53 31.40
N ASP A 259 -0.35 39.75 32.44
CA ASP A 259 -0.67 40.58 33.59
C ASP A 259 0.55 41.47 33.89
N PHE A 260 0.35 42.79 33.86
CA PHE A 260 1.40 43.75 34.15
C PHE A 260 1.03 44.67 35.28
N TYR A 261 1.88 44.69 36.29
CA TYR A 261 1.71 45.49 37.52
C TYR A 261 2.85 46.45 37.71
N ILE A 262 2.53 47.66 38.23
CA ILE A 262 3.54 48.63 38.71
C ILE A 262 3.23 48.96 40.14
N TYR A 263 4.28 48.97 40.94
CA TYR A 263 4.21 49.25 42.36
C TYR A 263 5.05 50.46 42.78
N SER A 264 4.53 51.25 43.74
CA SER A 264 5.28 52.31 44.42
C SER A 264 6.45 51.73 45.22
N ARG A 265 7.34 52.61 45.71
CA ARG A 265 8.43 52.21 46.65
C ARG A 265 7.95 51.53 47.94
N GLN A 266 6.70 51.79 48.34
CA GLN A 266 6.09 51.23 49.51
C GLN A 266 5.35 49.90 49.21
N GLY A 267 5.40 49.42 47.97
CA GLY A 267 4.74 48.20 47.56
C GLY A 267 3.23 48.35 47.26
N GLN A 268 2.75 49.61 47.18
CA GLN A 268 1.36 49.86 46.76
C GLN A 268 1.25 49.71 45.28
N GLU A 269 0.27 48.96 44.78
CA GLU A 269 -0.09 48.88 43.36
C GLU A 269 -0.58 50.25 42.87
N ILE A 270 -0.01 50.73 41.77
CA ILE A 270 -0.35 52.03 41.20
C ILE A 270 -0.83 51.91 39.77
N PHE A 271 -0.61 50.77 39.11
CA PHE A 271 -1.10 50.46 37.79
C PHE A 271 -1.19 48.95 37.62
N HIS A 272 -2.24 48.48 36.92
CA HIS A 272 -2.43 47.10 36.52
C HIS A 272 -3.19 47.07 35.18
N THR A 273 -2.73 46.21 34.27
CA THR A 273 -3.44 45.91 33.04
C THR A 273 -3.20 44.45 32.61
N THR A 274 -4.19 43.93 31.90
CA THR A 274 -4.10 42.66 31.15
C THR A 274 -4.08 42.86 29.63
N ASP A 275 -4.12 44.09 29.16
CA ASP A 275 -4.01 44.46 27.74
C ASP A 275 -2.55 44.79 27.40
N VAL A 276 -1.96 44.03 26.48
CA VAL A 276 -0.57 44.21 26.00
C VAL A 276 -0.33 45.59 25.33
N ASN A 277 -1.39 46.27 24.90
CA ASN A 277 -1.31 47.58 24.26
C ASN A 277 -1.55 48.74 25.21
N GLU A 278 -1.90 48.45 26.48
CA GLU A 278 -2.11 49.46 27.50
C GLU A 278 -0.84 49.74 28.32
N GLY A 279 -0.40 50.98 28.35
CA GLY A 279 0.79 51.41 29.09
C GLY A 279 0.46 52.35 30.24
N TRP A 280 1.33 52.32 31.28
CA TRP A 280 1.23 53.26 32.38
C TRP A 280 1.64 54.69 31.92
N ASN A 281 0.74 55.64 32.11
CA ASN A 281 0.87 57.03 31.72
C ASN A 281 1.43 57.95 32.83
N GLY A 282 1.92 57.35 33.92
CA GLY A 282 2.47 58.10 35.04
C GLY A 282 1.43 58.49 36.11
N TYR A 283 0.15 58.23 35.93
CA TYR A 283 -0.88 58.48 36.96
C TYR A 283 -1.07 57.31 37.92
N VAL A 284 -1.39 57.60 39.18
CA VAL A 284 -1.66 56.58 40.17
C VAL A 284 -3.07 56.04 40.02
N ALA A 285 -3.22 54.72 39.85
CA ALA A 285 -4.49 54.01 39.67
C ALA A 285 -5.42 54.65 38.60
N ASN A 286 -4.85 55.13 37.53
CA ASN A 286 -5.55 55.85 36.43
C ASN A 286 -6.39 57.05 36.91
N GLY A 287 -6.04 57.60 38.04
CA GLY A 287 -6.68 58.82 38.65
C GLY A 287 -5.99 60.13 38.18
N ASP A 288 -6.32 61.23 38.86
CA ASP A 288 -5.83 62.55 38.51
C ASP A 288 -4.47 62.92 39.16
N ASN A 289 -3.87 62.02 39.95
CA ASN A 289 -2.60 62.28 40.64
C ASN A 289 -1.41 61.67 39.90
N TYR A 290 -0.43 62.50 39.51
CA TYR A 290 0.82 62.00 39.01
C TYR A 290 1.65 61.30 40.06
N ALA A 291 2.28 60.22 39.66
CA ALA A 291 3.27 59.58 40.45
C ALA A 291 4.55 60.42 40.58
N ILE A 292 5.20 60.43 41.74
CA ILE A 292 6.41 61.23 41.98
C ILE A 292 7.57 60.66 41.12
N SER A 293 8.34 61.54 40.48
CA SER A 293 9.53 61.12 39.73
C SER A 293 10.44 60.23 40.59
N GLY A 294 10.79 59.06 40.08
CA GLY A 294 11.59 58.12 40.84
C GLY A 294 11.69 56.73 40.27
N LYS A 295 12.07 55.77 41.10
CA LYS A 295 12.15 54.36 40.75
C LYS A 295 10.90 53.63 41.22
N TYR A 296 10.33 52.82 40.34
CA TYR A 296 9.17 51.96 40.58
C TYR A 296 9.56 50.52 40.34
N THR A 297 8.83 49.60 40.98
CA THR A 297 8.99 48.15 40.75
C THR A 297 7.84 47.68 39.86
N TYR A 298 8.12 46.81 38.94
CA TYR A 298 7.09 46.15 38.14
C TYR A 298 7.13 44.65 38.31
N ALA A 299 6.01 43.99 38.08
CA ALA A 299 5.88 42.56 37.90
C ALA A 299 5.10 42.27 36.63
N ILE A 300 5.56 41.28 35.88
CA ILE A 300 4.89 40.80 34.66
C ILE A 300 4.73 39.30 34.79
N TYR A 301 3.51 38.84 34.59
CA TYR A 301 3.18 37.42 34.50
C TYR A 301 2.74 37.16 33.06
N ILE A 302 3.36 36.17 32.43
CA ILE A 302 3.15 35.85 31.03
C ILE A 302 2.98 34.37 30.91
N ILE A 303 1.99 33.96 30.13
CA ILE A 303 1.90 32.61 29.55
C ILE A 303 2.07 32.80 28.04
N ASP A 304 3.09 32.18 27.47
CA ASP A 304 3.32 32.18 26.05
C ASP A 304 2.30 31.28 25.31
N LEU A 305 2.38 31.21 23.99
CA LEU A 305 1.48 30.42 23.16
C LEU A 305 1.84 28.91 23.14
N HIS A 306 2.91 28.49 23.85
CA HIS A 306 3.45 27.12 23.88
C HIS A 306 3.07 26.33 25.11
#